data_ed4f0327cfc1abbac90aca9d8f89f93f
#
_entry.id   ed4f0327cfc1abbac90aca9d8f89f93f
#
_cell.length_a   1.000
_cell.length_b   1.000
_cell.length_c   1.000
_cell.angle_alpha   90.00
_cell.angle_beta   90.00
_cell.angle_gamma   90.00
#
_symmetry.space_group_name_H-M   'P 1'
#
loop_
_entity.id
_entity.type
_entity.pdbx_description
1 polymer ?
#
loop_
_entity_poly.entity_id
_entity_poly.type
_entity_poly.pdbx_seq_one_letter_code
_entity_poly.pdbx_strand_id
1 'polypeptide(L)'
;VMREQVPKLVIGVHYSLNQGMSSRRGRKSGSIIYLNANDEESLPDYTKYGVDFLFKYKGFSALGEYVKSSAKVPTDITQRVRTNGNESPDFNGPDDGNGDLNDMINYVKGRMMLGSAYNIQMGYLFKNGFSVDSRYTHLIADENSFLNNETFYNRPNYYTLGVTKLLGRNYGFKVQASVTHVDGSLGINHDLDTDTPAIFEDEIIFRLITTISF
;
A
#
# COMPACT_ATOMS: atom_id res chain seq x y z
N VAL A 1 -4.13 -4.01 -30.40
CA VAL A 1 -5.04 -3.02 -30.99
C VAL A 1 -5.38 -1.99 -29.94
N MET A 2 -5.12 -0.71 -30.21
CA MET A 2 -5.31 0.36 -29.22
C MET A 2 -6.79 0.69 -28.96
N ARG A 3 -7.62 0.52 -29.98
CA ARG A 3 -9.08 0.71 -29.87
C ARG A 3 -9.78 -0.59 -30.22
N GLU A 4 -10.02 -1.41 -29.21
CA GLU A 4 -10.70 -2.70 -29.37
C GLU A 4 -12.10 -2.50 -29.95
N GLN A 5 -12.42 -3.25 -30.97
CA GLN A 5 -13.73 -3.17 -31.67
C GLN A 5 -14.78 -4.06 -31.00
N VAL A 6 -14.34 -5.06 -30.25
CA VAL A 6 -15.18 -5.98 -29.48
C VAL A 6 -14.91 -5.74 -27.99
N PRO A 7 -15.93 -5.74 -27.13
CA PRO A 7 -15.71 -5.63 -25.70
C PRO A 7 -14.77 -6.74 -25.21
N LYS A 8 -13.76 -6.36 -24.44
CA LYS A 8 -12.83 -7.29 -23.78
C LYS A 8 -12.86 -7.04 -22.29
N LEU A 9 -13.03 -8.11 -21.53
CA LEU A 9 -12.97 -8.12 -20.07
C LEU A 9 -12.00 -9.21 -19.64
N VAL A 10 -11.08 -8.83 -18.75
CA VAL A 10 -10.20 -9.76 -18.04
C VAL A 10 -10.45 -9.55 -16.56
N ILE A 11 -10.56 -10.64 -15.81
CA ILE A 11 -10.69 -10.63 -14.34
C ILE A 11 -9.56 -11.48 -13.80
N GLY A 12 -8.83 -10.93 -12.82
CA GLY A 12 -7.77 -11.60 -12.09
C GLY A 12 -8.14 -11.75 -10.62
N VAL A 13 -7.71 -12.83 -10.02
CA VAL A 13 -7.77 -13.05 -8.56
C VAL A 13 -6.42 -13.54 -8.09
N HIS A 14 -6.01 -13.11 -6.91
CA HIS A 14 -4.78 -13.61 -6.31
C HIS A 14 -4.97 -13.87 -4.83
N TYR A 15 -4.25 -14.87 -4.34
CA TYR A 15 -4.16 -15.21 -2.94
C TYR A 15 -2.72 -15.58 -2.61
N SER A 16 -2.23 -15.08 -1.49
CA SER A 16 -0.90 -15.38 -0.98
C SER A 16 -0.98 -15.62 0.52
N LEU A 17 -0.37 -16.70 0.97
CA LEU A 17 -0.16 -17.02 2.36
C LEU A 17 1.33 -17.15 2.62
N ASN A 18 1.85 -16.38 3.56
CA ASN A 18 3.20 -16.50 4.05
C ASN A 18 3.12 -16.93 5.53
N GLN A 19 3.42 -18.19 5.80
CA GLN A 19 3.45 -18.75 7.14
C GLN A 19 4.82 -18.51 7.77
N GLY A 20 4.82 -18.10 9.03
CA GLY A 20 6.05 -17.85 9.77
C GLY A 20 6.84 -16.67 9.19
N MET A 21 6.20 -15.54 8.97
CA MET A 21 6.83 -14.37 8.40
C MET A 21 7.69 -13.62 9.42
N SER A 22 8.98 -13.42 9.13
CA SER A 22 9.80 -12.43 9.81
C SER A 22 9.44 -11.03 9.34
N SER A 23 9.24 -10.09 10.26
CA SER A 23 8.91 -8.72 9.89
C SER A 23 10.17 -7.95 9.46
N ARG A 24 10.02 -7.14 8.39
CA ARG A 24 11.07 -6.22 7.97
C ARG A 24 10.62 -4.78 8.23
N ARG A 25 11.43 -4.02 8.89
CA ARG A 25 11.26 -2.57 9.01
C ARG A 25 12.28 -1.87 8.13
N GLY A 26 11.91 -1.58 6.88
CA GLY A 26 12.71 -0.79 5.96
C GLY A 26 14.12 -1.33 5.66
N ARG A 27 14.94 -0.53 4.98
CA ARG A 27 16.28 -0.91 4.54
C ARG A 27 17.29 -1.11 5.68
N LYS A 28 17.11 -0.45 6.81
CA LYS A 28 18.14 -0.37 7.87
C LYS A 28 17.88 -1.28 9.06
N SER A 29 16.71 -1.84 9.19
CA SER A 29 16.29 -2.48 10.45
C SER A 29 16.28 -4.00 10.44
N GLY A 30 16.69 -4.64 9.36
CA GLY A 30 16.81 -6.10 9.29
C GLY A 30 15.52 -6.85 9.52
N SER A 31 15.62 -8.15 9.66
CA SER A 31 14.51 -9.02 10.05
C SER A 31 14.35 -9.01 11.56
N ILE A 32 13.12 -8.93 12.05
CA ILE A 32 12.80 -9.16 13.45
C ILE A 32 12.24 -10.58 13.54
N ILE A 33 12.84 -11.38 14.39
CA ILE A 33 12.40 -12.73 14.72
C ILE A 33 11.74 -12.66 16.07
N TYR A 34 10.66 -13.40 16.26
CA TYR A 34 9.95 -13.51 17.53
C TYR A 34 10.10 -14.91 18.09
N LEU A 35 10.28 -15.03 19.40
CA LEU A 35 10.47 -16.28 20.10
C LEU A 35 9.36 -16.47 21.15
N ASN A 36 9.04 -17.73 21.42
CA ASN A 36 8.21 -18.14 22.53
C ASN A 36 9.04 -18.33 23.83
N ALA A 37 8.40 -18.77 24.90
CA ALA A 37 9.04 -18.99 26.19
C ALA A 37 10.09 -20.14 26.20
N ASN A 38 10.13 -20.95 25.16
CA ASN A 38 11.10 -22.04 24.99
C ASN A 38 12.26 -21.64 24.06
N ASP A 39 12.38 -20.36 23.70
CA ASP A 39 13.35 -19.83 22.73
C ASP A 39 13.17 -20.40 21.30
N GLU A 40 11.96 -20.88 20.98
CA GLU A 40 11.61 -21.33 19.64
C GLU A 40 10.95 -20.21 18.84
N GLU A 41 11.15 -20.22 17.52
CA GLU A 41 10.54 -19.25 16.63
C GLU A 41 9.01 -19.32 16.68
N SER A 42 8.37 -18.19 17.01
CA SER A 42 6.93 -18.01 16.99
C SER A 42 6.62 -16.79 16.10
N LEU A 43 6.31 -17.06 14.83
CA LEU A 43 6.24 -16.05 13.79
C LEU A 43 4.80 -15.83 13.31
N PRO A 44 4.43 -14.59 12.94
CA PRO A 44 3.10 -14.32 12.44
C PRO A 44 2.89 -14.88 11.04
N ASP A 45 1.65 -15.28 10.76
CA ASP A 45 1.19 -15.59 9.41
C ASP A 45 0.66 -14.33 8.72
N TYR A 46 1.01 -14.17 7.47
CA TYR A 46 0.58 -13.04 6.65
C TYR A 46 -0.23 -13.53 5.45
N THR A 47 -1.46 -13.04 5.35
CA THR A 47 -2.37 -13.38 4.25
C THR A 47 -2.64 -12.14 3.41
N LYS A 48 -2.58 -12.32 2.10
CA LYS A 48 -2.94 -11.30 1.13
C LYS A 48 -3.86 -11.89 0.07
N TYR A 49 -4.92 -11.18 -0.28
CA TYR A 49 -5.77 -11.52 -1.40
C TYR A 49 -6.23 -10.27 -2.14
N GLY A 50 -6.60 -10.45 -3.39
CA GLY A 50 -7.15 -9.37 -4.18
C GLY A 50 -7.84 -9.85 -5.43
N VAL A 51 -8.54 -8.92 -6.04
CA VAL A 51 -9.23 -9.07 -7.30
C VAL A 51 -8.95 -7.86 -8.16
N ASP A 52 -8.74 -8.09 -9.45
CA ASP A 52 -8.58 -7.04 -10.44
C ASP A 52 -9.42 -7.29 -11.68
N PHE A 53 -9.70 -6.24 -12.43
CA PHE A 53 -10.32 -6.35 -13.74
C PHE A 53 -9.74 -5.33 -14.71
N LEU A 54 -9.76 -5.68 -15.97
CA LEU A 54 -9.47 -4.79 -17.10
C LEU A 54 -10.57 -4.92 -18.15
N PHE A 55 -11.21 -3.79 -18.46
CA PHE A 55 -12.20 -3.69 -19.52
C PHE A 55 -11.74 -2.75 -20.62
N LYS A 56 -11.96 -3.12 -21.89
CA LYS A 56 -11.67 -2.28 -23.07
C LYS A 56 -12.75 -2.39 -24.12
N TYR A 57 -13.19 -1.23 -24.64
CA TYR A 57 -14.14 -1.18 -25.75
C TYR A 57 -14.12 0.19 -26.44
N LYS A 58 -13.93 0.21 -27.77
CA LYS A 58 -14.03 1.40 -28.65
C LYS A 58 -13.28 2.65 -28.15
N GLY A 59 -12.12 2.45 -27.54
CA GLY A 59 -11.29 3.51 -26.97
C GLY A 59 -11.52 3.76 -25.47
N PHE A 60 -12.63 3.32 -24.91
CA PHE A 60 -12.84 3.29 -23.47
C PHE A 60 -12.01 2.16 -22.83
N SER A 61 -11.43 2.45 -21.69
CA SER A 61 -10.78 1.46 -20.84
C SER A 61 -11.11 1.73 -19.38
N ALA A 62 -11.32 0.65 -18.62
CA ALA A 62 -11.45 0.71 -17.18
C ALA A 62 -10.58 -0.38 -16.56
N LEU A 63 -9.87 -0.05 -15.51
CA LEU A 63 -9.08 -0.97 -14.70
C LEU A 63 -9.46 -0.73 -13.25
N GLY A 64 -9.68 -1.81 -12.51
CA GLY A 64 -9.90 -1.75 -11.08
C GLY A 64 -9.13 -2.84 -10.38
N GLU A 65 -8.71 -2.55 -9.16
CA GLU A 65 -8.00 -3.48 -8.29
C GLU A 65 -8.48 -3.29 -6.86
N TYR A 66 -8.66 -4.37 -6.15
CA TYR A 66 -8.85 -4.42 -4.71
C TYR A 66 -7.87 -5.39 -4.10
N VAL A 67 -7.20 -4.98 -3.03
CA VAL A 67 -6.25 -5.80 -2.28
C VAL A 67 -6.57 -5.70 -0.80
N LYS A 68 -6.52 -6.81 -0.09
CA LYS A 68 -6.56 -6.84 1.38
C LYS A 68 -5.43 -7.69 1.93
N SER A 69 -4.80 -7.19 2.98
CA SER A 69 -3.77 -7.89 3.75
C SER A 69 -4.14 -7.95 5.22
N SER A 70 -3.87 -9.09 5.85
CA SER A 70 -4.11 -9.34 7.25
C SER A 70 -3.02 -10.21 7.84
N ALA A 71 -2.85 -10.16 9.15
CA ALA A 71 -1.91 -11.00 9.87
C ALA A 71 -2.59 -11.74 11.02
N LYS A 72 -2.17 -12.97 11.24
CA LYS A 72 -2.45 -13.73 12.44
C LYS A 72 -1.18 -13.77 13.27
N VAL A 73 -1.21 -13.14 14.43
CA VAL A 73 -0.07 -13.07 15.36
C VAL A 73 -0.23 -14.18 16.38
N PRO A 74 0.78 -15.05 16.59
CA PRO A 74 0.78 -16.04 17.67
C PRO A 74 0.69 -15.34 19.04
N THR A 75 0.02 -15.98 19.98
CA THR A 75 -0.18 -15.44 21.33
C THR A 75 0.88 -15.89 22.34
N ASP A 76 1.77 -16.78 21.93
CA ASP A 76 2.84 -17.34 22.73
C ASP A 76 4.19 -16.63 22.55
N ILE A 77 4.22 -15.53 21.79
CA ILE A 77 5.40 -14.70 21.63
C ILE A 77 5.74 -14.04 22.98
N THR A 78 6.97 -14.24 23.45
CA THR A 78 7.47 -13.66 24.71
C THR A 78 8.68 -12.75 24.50
N GLN A 79 9.37 -12.90 23.36
CA GLN A 79 10.61 -12.19 23.07
C GLN A 79 10.71 -11.81 21.60
N ARG A 80 11.48 -10.77 21.34
CA ARG A 80 11.88 -10.37 19.97
C ARG A 80 13.39 -10.33 19.86
N VAL A 81 13.92 -10.78 18.75
CA VAL A 81 15.34 -10.67 18.43
C VAL A 81 15.56 -9.38 17.63
N ARG A 82 16.39 -8.52 18.13
CA ARG A 82 16.78 -7.25 17.48
C ARG A 82 17.79 -7.53 16.35
N THR A 83 18.00 -6.56 15.47
CA THR A 83 18.95 -6.66 14.33
C THR A 83 20.41 -6.89 14.75
N ASN A 84 20.77 -6.58 15.98
CA ASN A 84 22.09 -6.86 16.56
C ASN A 84 22.18 -8.23 17.25
N GLY A 85 21.14 -9.06 17.15
CA GLY A 85 21.05 -10.37 17.80
C GLY A 85 20.62 -10.34 19.26
N ASN A 86 20.41 -9.16 19.85
CA ASN A 86 19.95 -9.08 21.22
C ASN A 86 18.46 -9.41 21.33
N GLU A 87 18.14 -10.25 22.29
CA GLU A 87 16.76 -10.56 22.69
C GLU A 87 16.20 -9.46 23.61
N SER A 88 14.90 -9.29 23.54
CA SER A 88 14.20 -8.32 24.38
C SER A 88 12.75 -8.75 24.57
N PRO A 89 12.27 -8.84 25.80
CA PRO A 89 10.86 -9.07 26.13
C PRO A 89 10.01 -7.80 26.04
N ASP A 90 10.64 -6.68 25.70
CA ASP A 90 9.99 -5.37 25.66
C ASP A 90 9.21 -5.21 24.36
N PHE A 91 7.89 -5.23 24.47
CA PHE A 91 6.93 -4.95 23.40
C PHE A 91 6.20 -3.62 23.65
N ASN A 92 6.69 -2.82 24.61
CA ASN A 92 6.04 -1.57 24.96
C ASN A 92 5.75 -0.75 23.70
N GLY A 93 4.48 -0.55 23.46
CA GLY A 93 3.97 0.46 22.55
C GLY A 93 4.13 1.83 23.19
N PRO A 94 3.84 2.90 22.49
CA PRO A 94 3.88 4.25 23.07
C PRO A 94 2.83 4.47 24.17
N ASP A 95 1.92 3.52 24.43
CA ASP A 95 0.63 3.88 25.01
C ASP A 95 0.42 3.63 26.49
N ASP A 96 0.96 2.59 27.13
CA ASP A 96 0.67 2.40 28.56
C ASP A 96 1.77 1.73 29.40
N GLY A 97 2.78 1.16 28.76
CA GLY A 97 3.94 0.56 29.46
C GLY A 97 3.65 -0.76 30.19
N ASN A 98 2.48 -1.38 29.98
CA ASN A 98 2.09 -2.59 30.70
C ASN A 98 2.68 -3.88 30.11
N GLY A 99 3.06 -3.89 28.83
CA GLY A 99 3.66 -5.04 28.15
C GLY A 99 2.73 -6.27 28.11
N ASP A 100 1.45 -6.05 28.00
CA ASP A 100 0.47 -7.11 27.95
C ASP A 100 0.41 -7.81 26.57
N LEU A 101 -0.45 -8.81 26.42
CA LEU A 101 -0.64 -9.57 25.19
C LEU A 101 -1.08 -8.66 24.04
N ASN A 102 -1.87 -7.63 24.30
CA ASN A 102 -2.34 -6.71 23.28
C ASN A 102 -1.19 -5.83 22.79
N ASP A 103 -0.31 -5.38 23.66
CA ASP A 103 0.90 -4.62 23.31
C ASP A 103 1.81 -5.43 22.40
N MET A 104 2.03 -6.69 22.71
CA MET A 104 2.82 -7.59 21.86
C MET A 104 2.19 -7.75 20.47
N ILE A 105 0.88 -8.01 20.41
CA ILE A 105 0.16 -8.15 19.14
C ILE A 105 0.23 -6.85 18.32
N ASN A 106 -0.01 -5.72 18.95
CA ASN A 106 0.03 -4.40 18.32
C ASN A 106 1.44 -4.05 17.85
N TYR A 107 2.44 -4.37 18.65
CA TYR A 107 3.84 -4.22 18.28
C TYR A 107 4.20 -5.01 17.01
N VAL A 108 3.77 -6.26 16.92
CA VAL A 108 4.02 -7.12 15.76
C VAL A 108 3.29 -6.59 14.53
N LYS A 109 2.00 -6.28 14.65
CA LYS A 109 1.17 -5.70 13.57
C LYS A 109 1.70 -4.36 13.09
N GLY A 110 2.21 -3.52 13.98
CA GLY A 110 2.81 -2.22 13.68
C GLY A 110 4.07 -2.28 12.80
N ARG A 111 4.56 -3.48 12.51
CA ARG A 111 5.67 -3.72 11.58
C ARG A 111 5.23 -4.37 10.27
N MET A 112 3.94 -4.53 10.07
CA MET A 112 3.33 -5.19 8.92
C MET A 112 2.44 -4.20 8.17
N MET A 113 2.38 -4.33 6.86
CA MET A 113 1.48 -3.56 6.01
C MET A 113 0.12 -4.25 5.96
N LEU A 114 -0.79 -3.87 6.85
CA LEU A 114 -2.11 -4.47 7.02
C LEU A 114 -3.19 -3.46 6.65
N GLY A 115 -4.29 -3.98 6.10
CA GLY A 115 -5.43 -3.17 5.70
C GLY A 115 -5.90 -3.53 4.31
N SER A 116 -6.63 -2.63 3.68
CA SER A 116 -7.13 -2.80 2.32
C SER A 116 -6.91 -1.56 1.48
N ALA A 117 -6.82 -1.77 0.18
CA ALA A 117 -6.73 -0.69 -0.78
C ALA A 117 -7.53 -1.03 -2.03
N TYR A 118 -8.06 -0.02 -2.67
CA TYR A 118 -8.60 -0.18 -4.02
C TYR A 118 -8.19 0.98 -4.90
N ASN A 119 -8.08 0.69 -6.18
CA ASN A 119 -7.88 1.70 -7.18
C ASN A 119 -8.83 1.45 -8.36
N ILE A 120 -9.35 2.52 -8.94
CA ILE A 120 -10.14 2.50 -10.15
C ILE A 120 -9.57 3.55 -11.10
N GLN A 121 -9.23 3.10 -12.30
CA GLN A 121 -8.76 3.97 -13.37
C GLN A 121 -9.69 3.82 -14.57
N MET A 122 -10.08 4.95 -15.15
CA MET A 122 -10.88 5.00 -16.37
C MET A 122 -10.20 5.92 -17.37
N GLY A 123 -10.30 5.58 -18.65
CA GLY A 123 -9.69 6.39 -19.69
C GLY A 123 -10.43 6.25 -21.03
N TYR A 124 -10.25 7.26 -21.85
CA TYR A 124 -10.75 7.26 -23.22
C TYR A 124 -9.69 7.69 -24.21
N LEU A 125 -9.36 6.80 -25.13
CA LEU A 125 -8.44 7.06 -26.24
C LEU A 125 -9.25 7.49 -27.48
N PHE A 126 -9.07 8.74 -27.90
CA PHE A 126 -9.62 9.28 -29.13
C PHE A 126 -8.92 8.73 -30.38
N LYS A 127 -9.59 8.82 -31.53
CA LYS A 127 -9.03 8.34 -32.81
C LYS A 127 -7.74 9.04 -33.24
N ASN A 128 -7.55 10.27 -32.80
CA ASN A 128 -6.36 11.09 -33.11
C ASN A 128 -5.13 10.76 -32.22
N GLY A 129 -5.19 9.70 -31.40
CA GLY A 129 -4.09 9.33 -30.52
C GLY A 129 -3.96 10.17 -29.24
N PHE A 130 -4.97 11.00 -28.92
CA PHE A 130 -5.06 11.68 -27.64
C PHE A 130 -5.89 10.84 -26.67
N SER A 131 -5.51 10.79 -25.41
CA SER A 131 -6.33 10.18 -24.36
C SER A 131 -6.47 11.07 -23.13
N VAL A 132 -7.56 10.86 -22.43
CA VAL A 132 -7.82 11.43 -21.09
C VAL A 132 -8.05 10.26 -20.14
N ASP A 133 -7.39 10.31 -19.00
CA ASP A 133 -7.44 9.25 -18.01
C ASP A 133 -7.69 9.86 -16.63
N SER A 134 -8.50 9.17 -15.83
CA SER A 134 -8.70 9.49 -14.41
C SER A 134 -8.44 8.27 -13.55
N ARG A 135 -7.91 8.46 -12.35
CA ARG A 135 -7.71 7.40 -11.36
C ARG A 135 -8.05 7.88 -9.97
N TYR A 136 -8.73 7.03 -9.23
CA TYR A 136 -8.95 7.16 -7.81
C TYR A 136 -8.31 5.99 -7.09
N THR A 137 -7.54 6.28 -6.07
CA THR A 137 -6.93 5.26 -5.19
C THR A 137 -7.30 5.58 -3.76
N HIS A 138 -7.72 4.57 -3.02
CA HIS A 138 -8.07 4.69 -1.61
C HIS A 138 -7.38 3.60 -0.79
N LEU A 139 -6.78 4.00 0.33
CA LEU A 139 -6.09 3.14 1.26
C LEU A 139 -6.82 3.18 2.61
N ILE A 140 -7.13 2.01 3.15
CA ILE A 140 -7.72 1.82 4.47
C ILE A 140 -6.70 1.02 5.29
N ALA A 141 -5.89 1.68 6.09
CA ALA A 141 -4.94 1.02 6.97
C ALA A 141 -5.67 0.32 8.12
N ASP A 142 -5.18 -0.85 8.53
CA ASP A 142 -5.55 -1.45 9.81
C ASP A 142 -5.05 -0.55 10.95
N GLU A 143 -5.80 -0.42 12.03
CA GLU A 143 -5.51 0.48 13.16
C GLU A 143 -4.08 0.34 13.68
N ASN A 144 -3.61 -0.88 13.80
CA ASN A 144 -2.27 -1.19 14.30
C ASN A 144 -1.23 -1.42 13.20
N SER A 145 -1.56 -1.13 11.94
CA SER A 145 -0.66 -1.34 10.82
C SER A 145 0.46 -0.31 10.77
N PHE A 146 1.61 -0.75 10.25
CA PHE A 146 2.67 0.15 9.84
C PHE A 146 2.21 1.27 8.89
N LEU A 147 1.18 1.02 8.09
CA LEU A 147 0.59 1.99 7.19
C LEU A 147 -0.17 3.12 7.93
N ASN A 148 -0.54 2.90 9.18
CA ASN A 148 -1.18 3.89 10.01
C ASN A 148 -0.18 4.71 10.84
N ASN A 149 1.12 4.48 10.65
CA ASN A 149 2.17 5.24 11.31
C ASN A 149 2.31 6.61 10.64
N GLU A 150 2.37 7.66 11.43
CA GLU A 150 2.48 9.06 11.03
C GLU A 150 3.60 9.36 10.03
N THR A 151 4.72 8.70 10.19
CA THR A 151 5.89 8.91 9.34
C THR A 151 5.64 8.46 7.90
N PHE A 152 4.65 7.60 7.68
CA PHE A 152 4.59 6.90 6.41
C PHE A 152 3.35 7.17 5.59
N TYR A 153 2.13 7.24 6.04
CA TYR A 153 1.00 7.29 5.12
C TYR A 153 -0.37 7.54 5.72
N ASN A 154 -0.55 8.57 6.44
CA ASN A 154 -1.93 8.89 6.75
C ASN A 154 -2.60 9.69 5.63
N ARG A 155 -2.47 9.20 4.39
CA ARG A 155 -3.05 9.82 3.19
C ARG A 155 -3.93 8.81 2.48
N PRO A 156 -5.24 8.77 2.81
CA PRO A 156 -6.11 7.69 2.32
C PRO A 156 -6.53 7.85 0.87
N ASN A 157 -6.54 9.06 0.31
CA ASN A 157 -7.13 9.31 -1.00
C ASN A 157 -6.16 9.96 -1.97
N TYR A 158 -6.18 9.46 -3.21
CA TYR A 158 -5.39 9.97 -4.33
C TYR A 158 -6.31 10.13 -5.54
N TYR A 159 -6.42 11.34 -6.05
CA TYR A 159 -7.20 11.66 -7.24
C TYR A 159 -6.25 12.09 -8.36
N THR A 160 -6.20 11.34 -9.44
CA THR A 160 -5.32 11.63 -10.56
C THR A 160 -6.12 11.92 -11.82
N LEU A 161 -5.77 12.98 -12.52
CA LEU A 161 -6.23 13.28 -13.87
C LEU A 161 -5.01 13.34 -14.78
N GLY A 162 -5.08 12.67 -15.92
CA GLY A 162 -3.99 12.57 -16.87
C GLY A 162 -4.44 12.78 -18.31
N VAL A 163 -3.52 13.28 -19.12
CA VAL A 163 -3.68 13.38 -20.56
C VAL A 163 -2.46 12.75 -21.23
N THR A 164 -2.69 12.03 -22.31
CA THR A 164 -1.62 11.38 -23.07
C THR A 164 -1.77 11.67 -24.54
N LYS A 165 -0.66 11.95 -25.21
CA LYS A 165 -0.58 12.03 -26.67
C LYS A 165 0.35 10.95 -27.20
N LEU A 166 -0.18 10.13 -28.07
CA LEU A 166 0.57 9.13 -28.83
C LEU A 166 0.98 9.74 -30.17
N LEU A 167 2.26 9.68 -30.46
CA LEU A 167 2.86 10.27 -31.64
C LEU A 167 3.58 9.19 -32.48
N GLY A 168 3.73 9.47 -33.78
CA GLY A 168 4.39 8.58 -34.73
C GLY A 168 3.48 7.51 -35.29
N ARG A 169 3.92 6.92 -36.42
CA ARG A 169 3.15 5.94 -37.21
C ARG A 169 2.84 4.66 -36.41
N ASN A 170 3.73 4.26 -35.51
CA ASN A 170 3.64 3.05 -34.70
C ASN A 170 3.44 3.36 -33.23
N TYR A 171 3.07 4.60 -32.89
CA TYR A 171 2.94 5.05 -31.49
C TYR A 171 4.20 4.84 -30.63
N GLY A 172 5.37 4.83 -31.29
CA GLY A 172 6.66 4.66 -30.63
C GLY A 172 7.06 5.84 -29.74
N PHE A 173 6.34 6.96 -29.81
CA PHE A 173 6.56 8.10 -28.93
C PHE A 173 5.28 8.49 -28.20
N LYS A 174 5.38 8.62 -26.88
CA LYS A 174 4.28 8.99 -26.01
C LYS A 174 4.69 10.16 -25.12
N VAL A 175 3.83 11.16 -25.00
CA VAL A 175 3.93 12.23 -24.01
C VAL A 175 2.70 12.16 -23.10
N GLN A 176 2.93 12.14 -21.80
CA GLN A 176 1.88 12.08 -20.78
C GLN A 176 2.12 13.17 -19.74
N ALA A 177 1.07 13.92 -19.43
CA ALA A 177 1.02 14.84 -18.31
C ALA A 177 -0.08 14.42 -17.35
N SER A 178 0.18 14.51 -16.05
CA SER A 178 -0.83 14.22 -15.03
C SER A 178 -0.69 15.11 -13.82
N VAL A 179 -1.81 15.33 -13.16
CA VAL A 179 -1.90 15.97 -11.85
C VAL A 179 -2.54 15.00 -10.89
N THR A 180 -1.97 14.86 -9.70
CA THR A 180 -2.53 14.07 -8.60
C THR A 180 -2.74 14.98 -7.41
N HIS A 181 -3.95 14.99 -6.89
CA HIS A 181 -4.29 15.56 -5.61
C HIS A 181 -4.25 14.44 -4.57
N VAL A 182 -3.59 14.68 -3.46
CA VAL A 182 -3.46 13.74 -2.34
C VAL A 182 -4.09 14.41 -1.14
N ASP A 183 -5.17 13.80 -0.62
CA ASP A 183 -5.80 14.32 0.59
C ASP A 183 -4.84 14.19 1.77
N GLY A 184 -4.63 15.27 2.49
CA GLY A 184 -4.06 15.23 3.81
C GLY A 184 -4.97 14.49 4.79
N SER A 185 -4.44 13.97 5.87
CA SER A 185 -5.24 13.36 6.92
C SER A 185 -4.78 13.81 8.29
N LEU A 186 -5.69 13.72 9.25
CA LEU A 186 -5.34 13.86 10.66
C LEU A 186 -4.63 12.59 11.11
N GLY A 187 -3.34 12.69 11.43
CA GLY A 187 -2.58 11.64 12.09
C GLY A 187 -2.54 11.86 13.60
N ILE A 188 -2.43 10.79 14.36
CA ILE A 188 -2.10 10.88 15.79
C ILE A 188 -0.58 10.94 15.89
N ASN A 189 -0.06 11.95 16.54
CA ASN A 189 1.38 12.10 16.70
C ASN A 189 1.84 11.30 17.94
N HIS A 190 2.29 10.07 17.72
CA HIS A 190 2.73 9.17 18.78
C HIS A 190 4.15 9.47 19.32
N ASP A 191 4.90 10.33 18.67
CA ASP A 191 6.31 10.58 19.04
C ASP A 191 6.52 11.80 19.95
N LEU A 192 5.48 12.54 20.22
CA LEU A 192 5.58 13.73 21.05
C LEU A 192 4.60 13.63 22.21
N ASP A 193 5.07 13.90 23.40
CA ASP A 193 4.31 14.05 24.67
C ASP A 193 3.12 15.04 24.61
N THR A 194 2.59 15.26 23.43
CA THR A 194 1.47 16.16 23.16
C THR A 194 0.41 15.43 22.36
N ASP A 195 -0.77 15.29 22.92
CA ASP A 195 -2.00 14.81 22.28
C ASP A 195 -2.48 15.69 21.10
N THR A 196 -1.58 16.37 20.43
CA THR A 196 -1.91 17.20 19.29
C THR A 196 -1.88 16.35 18.02
N PRO A 197 -3.02 16.23 17.30
CA PRO A 197 -3.04 15.51 16.04
C PRO A 197 -2.10 16.19 15.04
N ALA A 198 -1.24 15.40 14.40
CA ALA A 198 -0.46 15.89 13.26
C ALA A 198 -1.41 16.12 12.08
N ILE A 199 -1.44 17.35 11.59
CA ILE A 199 -2.22 17.72 10.41
C ILE A 199 -1.30 17.59 9.21
N PHE A 200 -1.62 16.66 8.29
CA PHE A 200 -0.96 16.59 6.99
C PHE A 200 -1.76 17.41 6.00
N GLU A 201 -1.11 18.39 5.40
CA GLU A 201 -1.70 19.21 4.35
C GLU A 201 -1.92 18.39 3.07
N ASP A 202 -2.89 18.83 2.27
CA ASP A 202 -3.09 18.31 0.93
C ASP A 202 -1.87 18.56 0.07
N GLU A 203 -1.57 17.62 -0.83
CA GLU A 203 -0.45 17.70 -1.73
C GLU A 203 -0.91 17.64 -3.18
N ILE A 204 -0.31 18.48 -4.03
CA ILE A 204 -0.55 18.44 -5.48
C ILE A 204 0.76 18.02 -6.17
N ILE A 205 0.70 16.90 -6.89
CA ILE A 205 1.83 16.33 -7.60
C ILE A 205 1.62 16.49 -9.11
N PHE A 206 2.51 17.21 -9.78
CA PHE A 206 2.57 17.29 -11.24
C PHE A 206 3.59 16.30 -11.77
N ARG A 207 3.23 15.56 -12.83
CA ARG A 207 4.14 14.62 -13.49
C ARG A 207 4.06 14.77 -15.00
N LEU A 208 5.25 14.84 -15.64
CA LEU A 208 5.43 14.78 -17.09
C LEU A 208 6.31 13.58 -17.43
N ILE A 209 5.83 12.72 -18.32
CA ILE A 209 6.53 11.51 -18.74
C ILE A 209 6.59 11.49 -20.26
N THR A 210 7.79 11.26 -20.80
CA THR A 210 8.00 10.93 -22.20
C THR A 210 8.49 9.50 -22.32
N THR A 211 7.96 8.76 -23.29
CA THR A 211 8.36 7.38 -23.54
C THR A 211 8.68 7.22 -25.03
N ILE A 212 9.83 6.64 -25.33
CA ILE A 212 10.25 6.29 -26.69
C ILE A 212 10.40 4.76 -26.74
N SER A 213 9.77 4.13 -27.72
CA SER A 213 9.88 2.68 -27.98
C SER A 213 10.53 2.50 -29.35
N PHE A 214 11.54 1.67 -29.45
CA PHE A 214 12.29 1.32 -30.65
C PHE A 214 11.86 -0.04 -31.18
#